data_50680debc0604affaf03e0d212dfc17a
#
_entry.id   50680debc0604affaf03e0d212dfc17a
#
_cell.length_a   1.000
_cell.length_b   1.000
_cell.length_c   1.000
_cell.angle_alpha   90.00
_cell.angle_beta   90.00
_cell.angle_gamma   90.00
#
_symmetry.space_group_name_H-M   'P 1'
#
loop_
_entity.id
_entity.type
_entity.pdbx_description
1 polymer ?
#
loop_
_entity_poly.entity_id
_entity_poly.type
_entity_poly.pdbx_seq_one_letter_code
_entity_poly.pdbx_strand_id
1 'polypeptide(L)'
;MIAKKVLLIGSFGVGKTSLVRRFVLNEFSENYISTIGVRISTKNVVIEDEEVKLMIWDVAGTSEEENVPKAYFLGSSAAMYVFDLSREETYLNLDKEIESIKNLSGLDEVIIVGNKRDLLSDDEIFEIRKIVPVTIDFITSAKENANVEGAFNLLTQQSLK
;
A
#
# COMPACT_ATOMS: atom_id res chain seq x y z
N MET A 1 -22.00 0.00 -11.31
CA MET A 1 -20.57 -0.25 -10.98
C MET A 1 -19.80 1.05 -11.06
N ILE A 2 -19.12 1.42 -10.00
CA ILE A 2 -18.32 2.63 -9.91
C ILE A 2 -16.84 2.24 -10.09
N ALA A 3 -16.09 2.96 -10.92
CA ALA A 3 -14.66 2.76 -11.07
C ALA A 3 -13.89 3.75 -10.18
N LYS A 4 -12.95 3.26 -9.39
CA LYS A 4 -12.12 4.05 -8.48
C LYS A 4 -10.64 3.76 -8.71
N LYS A 5 -9.86 4.82 -8.87
CA LYS A 5 -8.40 4.75 -8.93
C LYS A 5 -7.83 4.81 -7.51
N VAL A 6 -7.00 3.84 -7.17
CA VAL A 6 -6.29 3.80 -5.88
C VAL A 6 -4.79 3.63 -6.13
N LEU A 7 -3.97 4.22 -5.27
CA LEU A 7 -2.51 4.18 -5.38
C LEU A 7 -1.91 3.29 -4.29
N LEU A 8 -0.91 2.49 -4.66
CA LEU A 8 0.03 1.88 -3.73
C LEU A 8 1.39 2.54 -3.90
N ILE A 9 1.91 3.09 -2.81
CA ILE A 9 3.17 3.83 -2.76
C ILE A 9 4.03 3.27 -1.64
N GLY A 10 5.33 3.38 -1.77
CA GLY A 10 6.31 2.91 -0.78
C GLY A 10 7.65 2.65 -1.44
N SER A 11 8.68 2.46 -0.61
CA SER A 11 10.03 2.19 -1.06
C SER A 11 10.13 0.91 -1.88
N PHE A 12 11.21 0.79 -2.62
CA PHE A 12 11.54 -0.40 -3.38
C PHE A 12 11.61 -1.65 -2.50
N GLY A 13 11.00 -2.73 -2.95
CA GLY A 13 11.10 -4.03 -2.31
C GLY A 13 10.30 -4.22 -1.02
N VAL A 14 9.38 -3.32 -0.69
CA VAL A 14 8.51 -3.46 0.50
C VAL A 14 7.38 -4.48 0.32
N GLY A 15 7.12 -4.90 -0.92
CA GLY A 15 6.12 -5.91 -1.25
C GLY A 15 4.81 -5.37 -1.78
N LYS A 16 4.76 -4.17 -2.36
CA LYS A 16 3.55 -3.60 -2.99
C LYS A 16 3.00 -4.51 -4.06
N THR A 17 3.82 -4.92 -5.00
CA THR A 17 3.44 -5.84 -6.09
C THR A 17 2.98 -7.19 -5.55
N SER A 18 3.63 -7.71 -4.51
CA SER A 18 3.23 -8.96 -3.86
C SER A 18 1.86 -8.84 -3.18
N LEU A 19 1.56 -7.71 -2.55
CA LEU A 19 0.25 -7.45 -1.96
C LEU A 19 -0.84 -7.39 -3.04
N VAL A 20 -0.60 -6.71 -4.14
CA VAL A 20 -1.53 -6.62 -5.27
C VAL A 20 -1.78 -8.01 -5.87
N ARG A 21 -0.73 -8.78 -6.11
CA ARG A 21 -0.85 -10.15 -6.64
C ARG A 21 -1.63 -11.05 -5.70
N ARG A 22 -1.37 -10.96 -4.39
CA ARG A 22 -2.14 -11.72 -3.41
C ARG A 22 -3.62 -11.34 -3.43
N PHE A 23 -3.92 -10.06 -3.45
CA PHE A 23 -5.28 -9.57 -3.45
C PHE A 23 -6.04 -9.88 -4.75
N VAL A 24 -5.41 -9.66 -5.91
CA VAL A 24 -6.05 -9.81 -7.22
C VAL A 24 -6.10 -11.28 -7.67
N LEU A 25 -4.97 -12.00 -7.53
CA LEU A 25 -4.78 -13.35 -8.09
C LEU A 25 -4.74 -14.46 -7.03
N ASN A 26 -4.67 -14.11 -5.75
CA ASN A 26 -4.42 -15.03 -4.64
C ASN A 26 -3.15 -15.87 -4.81
N GLU A 27 -2.08 -15.23 -5.29
CA GLU A 27 -0.78 -15.84 -5.57
C GLU A 27 0.32 -15.12 -4.81
N PHE A 28 1.41 -15.85 -4.48
CA PHE A 28 2.64 -15.31 -3.95
C PHE A 28 3.84 -15.99 -4.60
N SER A 29 4.85 -15.21 -4.97
CA SER A 29 6.13 -15.72 -5.46
C SER A 29 7.26 -15.11 -4.67
N GLU A 30 8.22 -15.94 -4.22
CA GLU A 30 9.45 -15.47 -3.58
C GLU A 30 10.43 -14.87 -4.60
N ASN A 31 10.22 -15.13 -5.88
CA ASN A 31 10.98 -14.49 -6.94
C ASN A 31 10.62 -13.01 -7.02
N TYR A 32 11.60 -12.16 -6.72
CA TYR A 32 11.43 -10.73 -6.80
C TYR A 32 11.25 -10.28 -8.24
N ILE A 33 10.13 -9.57 -8.50
CA ILE A 33 9.87 -8.93 -9.78
C ILE A 33 9.89 -7.42 -9.56
N SER A 34 10.83 -6.75 -10.22
CA SER A 34 10.93 -5.30 -10.19
C SER A 34 9.79 -4.67 -10.99
N THR A 35 9.10 -3.69 -10.38
CA THR A 35 8.12 -2.87 -11.09
C THR A 35 8.84 -1.67 -11.72
N ILE A 36 8.60 -1.44 -13.01
CA ILE A 36 9.14 -0.29 -13.75
C ILE A 36 7.97 0.67 -14.04
N GLY A 37 8.08 1.91 -13.60
CA GLY A 37 7.03 2.92 -13.77
C GLY A 37 5.80 2.64 -12.91
N VAL A 38 4.71 2.24 -13.51
CA VAL A 38 3.47 1.88 -12.84
C VAL A 38 2.86 0.63 -13.46
N ARG A 39 2.33 -0.24 -12.60
CA ARG A 39 1.57 -1.42 -13.02
C ARG A 39 0.12 -1.24 -12.59
N ILE A 40 -0.80 -1.32 -13.54
CA ILE A 40 -2.23 -1.16 -13.27
C ILE A 40 -2.90 -2.54 -13.27
N SER A 41 -3.56 -2.86 -12.16
CA SER A 41 -4.39 -4.07 -12.02
C SER A 41 -5.81 -3.67 -11.68
N THR A 42 -6.77 -4.50 -12.02
CA THR A 42 -8.18 -4.25 -11.70
C THR A 42 -8.79 -5.41 -10.95
N LYS A 43 -9.67 -5.09 -10.00
CA LYS A 43 -10.48 -6.08 -9.29
C LYS A 43 -11.85 -5.48 -8.97
N ASN A 44 -12.90 -6.27 -9.17
CA ASN A 44 -14.23 -5.90 -8.69
C ASN A 44 -14.36 -6.32 -7.22
N VAL A 45 -14.79 -5.39 -6.39
CA VAL A 45 -14.96 -5.56 -4.94
C VAL A 45 -16.38 -5.12 -4.58
N VAL A 46 -17.03 -5.86 -3.69
CA VAL A 46 -18.34 -5.47 -3.16
C VAL A 46 -18.15 -4.98 -1.72
N ILE A 47 -18.55 -3.74 -1.47
CA ILE A 47 -18.53 -3.11 -0.15
C ILE A 47 -19.92 -2.56 0.13
N GLU A 48 -20.54 -3.02 1.23
CA GLU A 48 -21.88 -2.55 1.66
C GLU A 48 -22.91 -2.58 0.52
N ASP A 49 -22.95 -3.70 -0.23
CA ASP A 49 -23.82 -3.91 -1.39
C ASP A 49 -23.51 -3.04 -2.63
N GLU A 50 -22.45 -2.26 -2.59
CA GLU A 50 -21.98 -1.49 -3.73
C GLU A 50 -20.85 -2.18 -4.47
N GLU A 51 -21.01 -2.36 -5.78
CA GLU A 51 -19.98 -2.98 -6.63
C GLU A 51 -19.01 -1.91 -7.16
N VAL A 52 -17.74 -2.06 -6.77
CA VAL A 52 -16.66 -1.12 -7.11
C VAL A 52 -15.64 -1.81 -7.99
N LYS A 53 -15.35 -1.25 -9.15
CA LYS A 53 -14.19 -1.63 -9.96
C LYS A 53 -12.97 -0.86 -9.47
N LEU A 54 -12.13 -1.54 -8.72
CA LEU A 54 -10.92 -0.97 -8.18
C LEU A 54 -9.82 -1.02 -9.24
N MET A 55 -9.30 0.15 -9.61
CA MET A 55 -8.12 0.28 -10.48
C MET A 55 -6.91 0.56 -9.60
N ILE A 56 -6.07 -0.45 -9.41
CA ILE A 56 -4.93 -0.42 -8.48
C ILE A 56 -3.68 -0.02 -9.25
N TRP A 57 -3.14 1.14 -8.91
CA TRP A 57 -1.90 1.67 -9.48
C TRP A 57 -0.74 1.33 -8.54
N ASP A 58 -0.04 0.24 -8.84
CA ASP A 58 1.17 -0.18 -8.16
C ASP A 58 2.35 0.63 -8.71
N VAL A 59 2.70 1.69 -8.01
CA VAL A 59 3.75 2.61 -8.42
C VAL A 59 5.11 2.01 -8.06
N ALA A 60 6.06 2.05 -9.01
CA ALA A 60 7.43 1.59 -8.77
C ALA A 60 8.01 2.23 -7.52
N GLY A 61 8.68 1.41 -6.69
CA GLY A 61 9.32 1.88 -5.47
C GLY A 61 10.35 2.95 -5.79
N THR A 62 10.27 4.07 -5.06
CA THR A 62 11.22 5.17 -5.20
C THR A 62 12.46 4.92 -4.36
N SER A 63 13.64 5.17 -4.94
CA SER A 63 14.80 5.55 -4.16
C SER A 63 14.69 7.05 -3.82
N GLU A 64 15.47 7.55 -2.86
CA GLU A 64 15.48 8.97 -2.50
C GLU A 64 15.74 9.91 -3.70
N GLU A 65 16.28 9.38 -4.79
CA GLU A 65 16.65 10.11 -5.99
C GLU A 65 15.58 10.10 -7.09
N GLU A 66 14.59 9.21 -6.99
CA GLU A 66 13.54 9.07 -8.00
C GLU A 66 12.18 9.50 -7.44
N ASN A 67 11.69 10.64 -7.89
CA ASN A 67 10.36 11.10 -7.54
C ASN A 67 9.29 10.40 -8.37
N VAL A 68 8.20 9.99 -7.72
CA VAL A 68 7.01 9.50 -8.42
C VAL A 68 6.46 10.63 -9.31
N PRO A 69 6.21 10.39 -10.60
CA PRO A 69 5.62 11.41 -11.46
C PRO A 69 4.32 11.96 -10.87
N LYS A 70 4.21 13.27 -10.79
CA LYS A 70 3.03 13.95 -10.22
C LYS A 70 1.73 13.51 -10.89
N ALA A 71 1.78 13.20 -12.18
CA ALA A 71 0.63 12.73 -12.94
C ALA A 71 0.00 11.44 -12.38
N TYR A 72 0.79 10.59 -11.68
CA TYR A 72 0.25 9.36 -11.09
C TYR A 72 -0.71 9.62 -9.94
N PHE A 73 -0.57 10.75 -9.25
CA PHE A 73 -1.45 11.14 -8.14
C PHE A 73 -2.79 11.70 -8.60
N LEU A 74 -2.89 12.18 -9.84
CA LEU A 74 -4.09 12.82 -10.34
C LEU A 74 -5.26 11.84 -10.46
N GLY A 75 -6.43 12.25 -9.98
CA GLY A 75 -7.66 11.45 -10.06
C GLY A 75 -7.70 10.26 -9.11
N SER A 76 -6.77 10.17 -8.16
CA SER A 76 -6.77 9.13 -7.13
C SER A 76 -7.88 9.38 -6.12
N SER A 77 -8.63 8.33 -5.79
CA SER A 77 -9.70 8.36 -4.79
C SER A 77 -9.23 7.93 -3.41
N ALA A 78 -8.17 7.16 -3.33
CA ALA A 78 -7.53 6.72 -2.08
C ALA A 78 -6.08 6.30 -2.34
N ALA A 79 -5.29 6.23 -1.29
CA ALA A 79 -3.89 5.77 -1.36
C ALA A 79 -3.53 4.90 -0.16
N MET A 80 -2.65 3.94 -0.42
CA MET A 80 -2.05 3.06 0.58
C MET A 80 -0.53 3.22 0.51
N TYR A 81 0.07 3.55 1.65
CA TYR A 81 1.52 3.54 1.80
C TYR A 81 1.97 2.24 2.44
N VAL A 82 2.88 1.54 1.80
CA VAL A 82 3.41 0.26 2.27
C VAL A 82 4.87 0.42 2.68
N PHE A 83 5.20 -0.04 3.87
CA PHE A 83 6.58 -0.15 4.33
C PHE A 83 6.91 -1.61 4.71
N ASP A 84 8.19 -1.89 4.83
CA ASP A 84 8.72 -3.19 5.21
C ASP A 84 9.08 -3.19 6.70
N LEU A 85 8.37 -3.98 7.49
CA LEU A 85 8.59 -4.07 8.93
C LEU A 85 10.02 -4.50 9.29
N SER A 86 10.71 -5.23 8.41
CA SER A 86 12.08 -5.70 8.63
C SER A 86 13.16 -4.69 8.23
N ARG A 87 12.77 -3.56 7.62
CA ARG A 87 13.71 -2.56 7.09
C ARG A 87 13.37 -1.17 7.62
N GLU A 88 14.13 -0.73 8.61
CA GLU A 88 13.91 0.53 9.33
C GLU A 88 13.88 1.76 8.40
N GLU A 89 14.75 1.80 7.38
CA GLU A 89 14.80 2.88 6.40
C GLU A 89 13.50 3.10 5.64
N THR A 90 12.61 2.11 5.61
CA THR A 90 11.32 2.21 4.92
C THR A 90 10.24 2.89 5.74
N TYR A 91 10.47 3.15 7.04
CA TYR A 91 9.44 3.74 7.91
C TYR A 91 9.88 4.89 8.81
N LEU A 92 11.17 5.23 8.87
CA LEU A 92 11.64 6.31 9.77
C LEU A 92 11.13 7.71 9.41
N ASN A 93 10.87 7.98 8.13
CA ASN A 93 10.42 9.28 7.65
C ASN A 93 8.96 9.26 7.15
N LEU A 94 8.17 8.31 7.63
CA LEU A 94 6.79 8.12 7.17
C LEU A 94 5.91 9.35 7.33
N ASP A 95 6.03 10.08 8.42
CA ASP A 95 5.28 11.32 8.67
C ASP A 95 5.46 12.34 7.56
N LYS A 96 6.70 12.56 7.11
CA LYS A 96 7.03 13.49 6.02
C LYS A 96 6.57 12.98 4.66
N GLU A 97 6.74 11.68 4.40
CA GLU A 97 6.34 11.08 3.13
C GLU A 97 4.82 11.08 2.96
N ILE A 98 4.07 10.78 4.03
CA ILE A 98 2.60 10.83 4.01
C ILE A 98 2.09 12.25 3.78
N GLU A 99 2.70 13.25 4.42
CA GLU A 99 2.36 14.66 4.19
C GLU A 99 2.58 15.06 2.73
N SER A 100 3.71 14.66 2.15
CA SER A 100 3.99 14.90 0.74
C SER A 100 2.97 14.26 -0.19
N ILE A 101 2.57 13.02 0.08
CA ILE A 101 1.55 12.31 -0.70
C ILE A 101 0.19 13.03 -0.62
N LYS A 102 -0.21 13.44 0.57
CA LYS A 102 -1.45 14.22 0.76
C LYS A 102 -1.45 15.52 -0.04
N ASN A 103 -0.33 16.24 -0.03
CA ASN A 103 -0.18 17.48 -0.78
C ASN A 103 -0.23 17.26 -2.30
N LEU A 104 0.39 16.19 -2.80
CA LEU A 104 0.42 15.89 -4.23
C LEU A 104 -0.90 15.31 -4.76
N SER A 105 -1.59 14.52 -3.96
CA SER A 105 -2.81 13.82 -4.36
C SER A 105 -4.10 14.59 -4.04
N GLY A 106 -4.04 15.49 -3.05
CA GLY A 106 -5.23 16.15 -2.50
C GLY A 106 -6.05 15.25 -1.57
N LEU A 107 -5.54 14.07 -1.21
CA LEU A 107 -6.22 13.15 -0.29
C LEU A 107 -6.04 13.60 1.17
N ASP A 108 -7.10 13.50 1.95
CA ASP A 108 -7.06 13.83 3.39
C ASP A 108 -6.42 12.72 4.22
N GLU A 109 -6.57 11.48 3.79
CA GLU A 109 -6.08 10.30 4.50
C GLU A 109 -5.31 9.38 3.57
N VAL A 110 -4.27 8.73 4.11
CA VAL A 110 -3.50 7.67 3.46
C VAL A 110 -3.46 6.47 4.40
N ILE A 111 -3.79 5.29 3.89
CA ILE A 111 -3.72 4.05 4.68
C ILE A 111 -2.27 3.63 4.83
N ILE A 112 -1.87 3.31 6.04
CA ILE A 112 -0.50 2.90 6.39
C ILE A 112 -0.47 1.39 6.65
N VAL A 113 0.36 0.69 5.87
CA VAL A 113 0.49 -0.78 5.94
C VAL A 113 1.95 -1.17 6.18
N GLY A 114 2.19 -1.90 7.26
CA GLY A 114 3.46 -2.57 7.52
C GLY A 114 3.40 -4.01 7.00
N ASN A 115 4.18 -4.30 5.97
CA ASN A 115 4.21 -5.62 5.33
C ASN A 115 5.39 -6.46 5.79
N LYS A 116 5.37 -7.74 5.43
CA LYS A 116 6.36 -8.77 5.76
C LYS A 116 6.36 -9.17 7.25
N ARG A 117 5.17 -9.19 7.84
CA ARG A 117 4.97 -9.66 9.21
C ARG A 117 5.59 -11.02 9.49
N ASP A 118 5.60 -11.90 8.49
CA ASP A 118 6.15 -13.25 8.57
C ASP A 118 7.64 -13.29 8.95
N LEU A 119 8.38 -12.19 8.77
CA LEU A 119 9.80 -12.08 9.09
C LEU A 119 10.11 -11.69 10.54
N LEU A 120 9.09 -11.33 11.34
CA LEU A 120 9.28 -10.77 12.67
C LEU A 120 8.39 -11.47 13.71
N SER A 121 8.85 -11.43 14.98
CA SER A 121 8.04 -11.86 16.11
C SER A 121 7.03 -10.78 16.50
N ASP A 122 6.01 -11.15 17.27
CA ASP A 122 5.03 -10.20 17.80
C ASP A 122 5.69 -9.14 18.71
N ASP A 123 6.70 -9.52 19.47
CA ASP A 123 7.46 -8.59 20.32
C ASP A 123 8.23 -7.56 19.49
N GLU A 124 8.86 -7.99 18.40
CA GLU A 124 9.56 -7.09 17.48
C GLU A 124 8.58 -6.10 16.83
N ILE A 125 7.41 -6.56 16.40
CA ILE A 125 6.36 -5.71 15.82
C ILE A 125 5.86 -4.70 16.86
N PHE A 126 5.68 -5.11 18.10
CA PHE A 126 5.28 -4.23 19.18
C PHE A 126 6.27 -3.07 19.38
N GLU A 127 7.58 -3.37 19.35
CA GLU A 127 8.62 -2.35 19.44
C GLU A 127 8.66 -1.42 18.22
N ILE A 128 8.46 -1.95 17.03
CA ILE A 128 8.39 -1.16 15.79
C ILE A 128 7.24 -0.17 15.83
N ARG A 129 6.07 -0.55 16.34
CA ARG A 129 4.92 0.36 16.48
C ARG A 129 5.23 1.60 17.33
N LYS A 130 6.15 1.49 18.29
CA LYS A 130 6.59 2.62 19.11
C LYS A 130 7.48 3.61 18.37
N ILE A 131 8.21 3.13 17.37
CA ILE A 131 9.21 3.91 16.62
C ILE A 131 8.59 4.57 15.38
N VAL A 132 7.64 3.91 14.72
CA VAL A 132 6.98 4.43 13.53
C VAL A 132 6.25 5.73 13.87
N PRO A 133 6.53 6.84 13.15
CA PRO A 133 6.03 8.16 13.51
C PRO A 133 4.56 8.43 13.16
N VAL A 134 3.85 7.41 12.68
CA VAL A 134 2.43 7.48 12.32
C VAL A 134 1.70 6.25 12.82
N THR A 135 0.37 6.30 12.89
CA THR A 135 -0.45 5.14 13.23
C THR A 135 -0.48 4.14 12.07
N ILE A 136 -0.17 2.88 12.35
CA ILE A 136 -0.22 1.80 11.37
C ILE A 136 -1.65 1.24 11.33
N ASP A 137 -2.27 1.26 10.16
CA ASP A 137 -3.64 0.75 9.98
C ASP A 137 -3.68 -0.77 9.90
N PHE A 138 -2.75 -1.39 9.18
CA PHE A 138 -2.65 -2.84 9.03
C PHE A 138 -1.22 -3.34 9.08
N ILE A 139 -1.06 -4.49 9.72
CA ILE A 139 0.16 -5.31 9.67
C ILE A 139 -0.16 -6.51 8.78
N THR A 140 0.53 -6.64 7.66
CA THR A 140 0.23 -7.63 6.63
C THR A 140 1.38 -8.58 6.34
N SER A 141 1.04 -9.74 5.80
CA SER A 141 1.97 -10.63 5.11
C SER A 141 1.34 -11.05 3.78
N ALA A 142 1.93 -10.60 2.68
CA ALA A 142 1.53 -11.09 1.35
C ALA A 142 1.87 -12.58 1.20
N LYS A 143 2.96 -13.03 1.81
CA LYS A 143 3.40 -14.43 1.80
C LYS A 143 2.39 -15.35 2.48
N GLU A 144 1.95 -15.02 3.68
CA GLU A 144 1.03 -15.83 4.49
C GLU A 144 -0.45 -15.46 4.27
N ASN A 145 -0.73 -14.50 3.41
CA ASN A 145 -2.06 -13.96 3.20
C ASN A 145 -2.72 -13.44 4.49
N ALA A 146 -1.94 -12.72 5.30
CA ALA A 146 -2.41 -12.14 6.55
C ALA A 146 -2.86 -10.69 6.34
N ASN A 147 -4.12 -10.38 6.67
CA ASN A 147 -4.72 -9.04 6.66
C ASN A 147 -4.70 -8.31 5.29
N VAL A 148 -4.41 -8.99 4.21
CA VAL A 148 -4.34 -8.39 2.87
C VAL A 148 -5.70 -7.91 2.42
N GLU A 149 -6.72 -8.76 2.50
CA GLU A 149 -8.08 -8.39 2.10
C GLU A 149 -8.65 -7.26 2.95
N GLY A 150 -8.43 -7.29 4.27
CA GLY A 150 -8.85 -6.20 5.17
C GLY A 150 -8.26 -4.85 4.79
N ALA A 151 -6.97 -4.81 4.44
CA ALA A 151 -6.30 -3.60 4.00
C ALA A 151 -6.90 -3.03 2.70
N PHE A 152 -7.15 -3.88 1.71
CA PHE A 152 -7.77 -3.45 0.45
C PHE A 152 -9.25 -3.11 0.59
N ASN A 153 -9.97 -3.75 1.50
CA ASN A 153 -11.35 -3.38 1.80
C ASN A 153 -11.44 -1.97 2.41
N LEU A 154 -10.57 -1.64 3.35
CA LEU A 154 -10.48 -0.29 3.89
C LEU A 154 -10.12 0.73 2.80
N LEU A 155 -9.17 0.40 1.92
CA LEU A 155 -8.78 1.24 0.79
C LEU A 155 -9.98 1.48 -0.15
N THR A 156 -10.78 0.45 -0.41
CA THR A 156 -12.00 0.57 -1.22
C THR A 156 -13.04 1.46 -0.54
N GLN A 157 -13.28 1.27 0.76
CA GLN A 157 -14.20 2.12 1.54
C GLN A 157 -13.79 3.59 1.51
N GLN A 158 -12.50 3.88 1.68
CA GLN A 158 -12.00 5.26 1.60
C GLN A 158 -12.18 5.86 0.21
N SER A 159 -12.05 5.05 -0.84
CA SER A 159 -12.23 5.52 -2.21
C SER A 159 -13.66 5.95 -2.52
N LEU A 160 -14.64 5.56 -1.71
CA LEU A 160 -16.06 5.88 -1.87
C LEU A 160 -16.47 7.17 -1.15
N LYS A 161 -15.64 7.70 -0.27
CA LYS A 161 -15.84 8.98 0.40
C LYS A 161 -15.58 10.14 -0.55
#